data_0d9ee2ccefa078f248bfb7a940d1f8a3
#
_entry.id   0d9ee2ccefa078f248bfb7a940d1f8a3
#
_cell.length_a   1.000
_cell.length_b   1.000
_cell.length_c   1.000
_cell.angle_alpha   90.00
_cell.angle_beta   90.00
_cell.angle_gamma   90.00
#
_symmetry.space_group_name_H-M   'P 1'
#
loop_
_entity.id
_entity.type
_entity.pdbx_description
1 polymer ?
#
loop_
_entity_poly.entity_id
_entity_poly.type
_entity_poly.pdbx_seq_one_letter_code
_entity_poly.pdbx_strand_id
1 'polypeptide(L)'
;MTGLMVLMVFAVFALCVLGVLLTGAKRYESIVRRGEESHQYRTAAQYLSTRVHQADRAEGLTVEEFDGCSALVIRETIDGSLYLTRIYSCGGYLRELFSAETGSFSGEDGEKLLKLPGLCFSMEQGDLTAQLQKEDGKFQVLTWHLRSGEERP
;
A
#
# COMPACT_ATOMS: atom_id res chain seq x y z
N MET A 1 31.23 13.19 -54.53
CA MET A 1 31.43 13.89 -53.24
C MET A 1 30.13 14.37 -52.63
N THR A 2 29.18 14.97 -53.39
CA THR A 2 27.90 15.51 -52.89
C THR A 2 26.95 14.46 -52.29
N GLY A 3 26.88 13.25 -52.88
CA GLY A 3 26.03 12.17 -52.34
C GLY A 3 26.46 11.66 -50.97
N LEU A 4 27.77 11.60 -50.69
CA LEU A 4 28.29 11.17 -49.40
C LEU A 4 27.97 12.19 -48.27
N MET A 5 28.06 13.49 -48.61
CA MET A 5 27.70 14.54 -47.64
C MET A 5 26.20 14.51 -47.29
N VAL A 6 25.33 14.31 -48.29
CA VAL A 6 23.87 14.19 -48.05
C VAL A 6 23.59 12.98 -47.15
N LEU A 7 24.24 11.86 -47.42
CA LEU A 7 24.06 10.65 -46.61
C LEU A 7 24.55 10.84 -45.15
N MET A 8 25.64 11.57 -44.95
CA MET A 8 26.13 11.90 -43.58
C MET A 8 25.18 12.81 -42.84
N VAL A 9 24.64 13.85 -43.50
CA VAL A 9 23.67 14.75 -42.87
C VAL A 9 22.41 14.01 -42.50
N PHE A 10 21.92 13.11 -43.38
CA PHE A 10 20.75 12.28 -43.09
C PHE A 10 21.00 11.33 -41.92
N ALA A 11 22.18 10.69 -41.83
CA ALA A 11 22.55 9.82 -40.72
C ALA A 11 22.56 10.59 -39.38
N VAL A 12 23.16 11.79 -39.34
CA VAL A 12 23.17 12.64 -38.16
C VAL A 12 21.78 13.02 -37.73
N PHE A 13 20.93 13.41 -38.69
CA PHE A 13 19.53 13.75 -38.43
C PHE A 13 18.77 12.55 -37.84
N ALA A 14 18.93 11.37 -38.45
CA ALA A 14 18.28 10.16 -37.94
C ALA A 14 18.72 9.81 -36.51
N LEU A 15 20.02 9.96 -36.19
CA LEU A 15 20.54 9.76 -34.84
C LEU A 15 19.97 10.78 -33.83
N CYS A 16 19.83 12.04 -34.23
CA CYS A 16 19.23 13.07 -33.39
C CYS A 16 17.75 12.75 -33.08
N VAL A 17 16.96 12.37 -34.09
CA VAL A 17 15.55 12.00 -33.91
C VAL A 17 15.44 10.78 -32.99
N LEU A 18 16.27 9.76 -33.22
CA LEU A 18 16.30 8.57 -32.38
C LEU A 18 16.66 8.91 -30.91
N GLY A 19 17.62 9.79 -30.70
CA GLY A 19 18.02 10.27 -29.37
C GLY A 19 16.87 10.99 -28.64
N VAL A 20 16.14 11.84 -29.33
CA VAL A 20 14.97 12.54 -28.76
C VAL A 20 13.86 11.56 -28.40
N LEU A 21 13.55 10.60 -29.29
CA LEU A 21 12.52 9.58 -29.04
C LEU A 21 12.88 8.69 -27.84
N LEU A 22 14.11 8.22 -27.74
CA LEU A 22 14.58 7.40 -26.62
C LEU A 22 14.55 8.17 -25.28
N THR A 23 14.92 9.45 -25.29
CA THR A 23 14.87 10.29 -24.10
C THR A 23 13.42 10.58 -23.69
N GLY A 24 12.55 10.84 -24.66
CA GLY A 24 11.11 11.07 -24.44
C GLY A 24 10.43 9.83 -23.84
N ALA A 25 10.71 8.64 -24.39
CA ALA A 25 10.15 7.38 -23.89
C ALA A 25 10.54 7.10 -22.44
N LYS A 26 11.81 7.30 -22.08
CA LYS A 26 12.27 7.12 -20.68
C LYS A 26 11.61 8.10 -19.71
N ARG A 27 11.39 9.35 -20.13
CA ARG A 27 10.71 10.36 -19.33
C ARG A 27 9.24 10.02 -19.12
N TYR A 28 8.56 9.58 -20.18
CA TYR A 28 7.17 9.16 -20.12
C TYR A 28 6.96 7.99 -19.16
N GLU A 29 7.78 6.96 -19.27
CA GLU A 29 7.73 5.79 -18.37
C GLU A 29 7.91 6.19 -16.89
N SER A 30 8.83 7.11 -16.60
CA SER A 30 9.05 7.58 -15.22
C SER A 30 7.86 8.36 -14.65
N ILE A 31 7.14 9.13 -15.51
CA ILE A 31 5.96 9.90 -15.10
C ILE A 31 4.79 8.96 -14.84
N VAL A 32 4.55 7.99 -15.71
CA VAL A 32 3.48 7.00 -15.56
C VAL A 32 3.69 6.19 -14.27
N ARG A 33 4.91 5.70 -14.05
CA ARG A 33 5.24 4.92 -12.84
C ARG A 33 5.00 5.72 -11.56
N ARG A 34 5.43 6.99 -11.50
CA ARG A 34 5.17 7.86 -10.33
C ARG A 34 3.68 8.14 -10.12
N GLY A 35 2.92 8.22 -11.20
CA GLY A 35 1.47 8.36 -11.15
C GLY A 35 0.82 7.13 -10.51
N GLU A 36 1.16 5.93 -10.97
CA GLU A 36 0.64 4.66 -10.44
C GLU A 36 1.00 4.46 -8.97
N GLU A 37 2.26 4.71 -8.60
CA GLU A 37 2.72 4.65 -7.21
C GLU A 37 1.88 5.59 -6.31
N SER A 38 1.69 6.85 -6.71
CA SER A 38 0.90 7.80 -5.95
C SER A 38 -0.56 7.38 -5.78
N HIS A 39 -1.16 6.77 -6.81
CA HIS A 39 -2.51 6.22 -6.75
C HIS A 39 -2.62 5.04 -5.77
N GLN A 40 -1.65 4.14 -5.76
CA GLN A 40 -1.66 2.97 -4.88
C GLN A 40 -1.63 3.38 -3.40
N TYR A 41 -0.75 4.32 -3.00
CA TYR A 41 -0.69 4.80 -1.61
C TYR A 41 -1.96 5.54 -1.20
N ARG A 42 -2.54 6.31 -2.10
CA ARG A 42 -3.80 7.00 -1.84
C ARG A 42 -4.95 6.01 -1.64
N THR A 43 -4.99 4.97 -2.44
CA THR A 43 -5.97 3.88 -2.33
C THR A 43 -5.77 3.11 -1.04
N ALA A 44 -4.52 2.77 -0.66
CA ALA A 44 -4.19 2.13 0.60
C ALA A 44 -4.65 2.97 1.80
N ALA A 45 -4.32 4.27 1.81
CA ALA A 45 -4.71 5.18 2.88
C ALA A 45 -6.23 5.30 3.01
N GLN A 46 -6.95 5.41 1.89
CA GLN A 46 -8.40 5.48 1.87
C GLN A 46 -9.05 4.17 2.36
N TYR A 47 -8.53 3.03 1.91
CA TYR A 47 -8.96 1.72 2.35
C TYR A 47 -8.80 1.56 3.86
N LEU A 48 -7.59 1.83 4.39
CA LEU A 48 -7.31 1.76 5.83
C LEU A 48 -8.21 2.69 6.62
N SER A 49 -8.37 3.95 6.19
CA SER A 49 -9.28 4.89 6.86
C SER A 49 -10.72 4.38 6.90
N THR A 50 -11.20 3.80 5.82
CA THR A 50 -12.56 3.23 5.77
C THR A 50 -12.71 2.06 6.75
N ARG A 51 -11.75 1.15 6.77
CA ARG A 51 -11.76 -0.02 7.67
C ARG A 51 -11.67 0.39 9.14
N VAL A 52 -10.76 1.33 9.46
CA VAL A 52 -10.61 1.86 10.83
C VAL A 52 -11.91 2.52 11.29
N HIS A 53 -12.51 3.38 10.48
CA HIS A 53 -13.76 4.06 10.85
C HIS A 53 -14.97 3.10 11.01
N GLN A 54 -14.99 2.02 10.25
CA GLN A 54 -16.00 0.98 10.40
C GLN A 54 -15.81 0.20 11.69
N ALA A 55 -14.56 -0.19 11.98
CA ALA A 55 -14.20 -0.99 13.14
C ALA A 55 -14.26 -0.20 14.46
N ASP A 56 -13.96 1.10 14.46
CA ASP A 56 -14.04 1.97 15.64
C ASP A 56 -15.47 2.06 16.21
N ARG A 57 -16.48 1.85 15.37
CA ARG A 57 -17.88 1.79 15.81
C ARG A 57 -18.24 0.49 16.52
N ALA A 58 -17.47 -0.58 16.23
CA ALA A 58 -17.75 -1.93 16.72
C ALA A 58 -16.95 -2.29 17.97
N GLU A 59 -16.09 -1.40 18.50
CA GLU A 59 -15.22 -1.58 19.68
C GLU A 59 -14.29 -2.82 19.61
N GLY A 60 -14.04 -3.33 18.41
CA GLY A 60 -13.31 -4.57 18.17
C GLY A 60 -11.96 -4.42 17.47
N LEU A 61 -11.28 -3.26 17.59
CA LEU A 61 -10.06 -2.97 16.86
C LEU A 61 -8.84 -3.07 17.76
N THR A 62 -7.85 -3.89 17.36
CA THR A 62 -6.57 -4.06 18.06
C THR A 62 -5.40 -4.13 17.07
N VAL A 63 -4.20 -3.90 17.56
CA VAL A 63 -2.96 -4.14 16.80
C VAL A 63 -2.26 -5.35 17.41
N GLU A 64 -1.97 -6.35 16.60
CA GLU A 64 -1.33 -7.60 17.00
C GLU A 64 -0.18 -7.96 16.07
N GLU A 65 0.69 -8.85 16.52
CA GLU A 65 1.70 -9.45 15.67
C GLU A 65 1.11 -10.67 14.95
N PHE A 66 1.25 -10.72 13.64
CA PHE A 66 0.82 -11.81 12.80
C PHE A 66 1.93 -12.18 11.82
N ASP A 67 2.47 -13.39 11.95
CA ASP A 67 3.55 -13.93 11.12
C ASP A 67 4.76 -12.97 10.98
N GLY A 68 5.18 -12.37 12.09
CA GLY A 68 6.30 -11.43 12.16
C GLY A 68 6.02 -10.01 11.62
N CYS A 69 4.77 -9.71 11.29
CA CYS A 69 4.32 -8.41 10.85
C CYS A 69 3.30 -7.82 11.81
N SER A 70 3.27 -6.49 11.95
CA SER A 70 2.18 -5.85 12.68
C SER A 70 0.91 -5.89 11.84
N ALA A 71 -0.18 -6.35 12.42
CA ALA A 71 -1.49 -6.47 11.79
C ALA A 71 -2.53 -5.66 12.56
N LEU A 72 -3.37 -4.97 11.81
CA LEU A 72 -4.61 -4.41 12.33
C LEU A 72 -5.65 -5.52 12.37
N VAL A 73 -6.19 -5.82 13.54
CA VAL A 73 -7.15 -6.90 13.77
C VAL A 73 -8.50 -6.30 14.13
N ILE A 74 -9.51 -6.67 13.37
CA ILE A 74 -10.91 -6.31 13.62
C ILE A 74 -11.64 -7.58 14.04
N ARG A 75 -12.31 -7.52 15.18
CA ARG A 75 -13.09 -8.63 15.74
C ARG A 75 -14.57 -8.41 15.50
N GLU A 76 -15.23 -9.41 14.94
CA GLU A 76 -16.66 -9.39 14.67
C GLU A 76 -17.31 -10.70 15.13
N THR A 77 -18.43 -10.61 15.83
CA THR A 77 -19.21 -11.80 16.19
C THR A 77 -20.36 -11.96 15.18
N ILE A 78 -20.33 -13.06 14.43
CA ILE A 78 -21.33 -13.40 13.43
C ILE A 78 -21.96 -14.72 13.84
N ASP A 79 -23.29 -14.74 14.04
CA ASP A 79 -24.07 -15.93 14.46
C ASP A 79 -23.49 -16.63 15.70
N GLY A 80 -22.94 -15.85 16.65
CA GLY A 80 -22.36 -16.36 17.89
C GLY A 80 -20.94 -16.92 17.75
N SER A 81 -20.34 -16.85 16.56
CA SER A 81 -18.95 -17.22 16.31
C SER A 81 -18.09 -15.98 16.11
N LEU A 82 -16.86 -15.99 16.66
CA LEU A 82 -15.91 -14.89 16.54
C LEU A 82 -15.10 -15.04 15.25
N TYR A 83 -15.11 -13.97 14.44
CA TYR A 83 -14.32 -13.84 13.23
C TYR A 83 -13.33 -12.70 13.36
N LEU A 84 -12.20 -12.86 12.71
CA LEU A 84 -11.11 -11.89 12.70
C LEU A 84 -10.82 -11.46 11.26
N THR A 85 -10.84 -10.14 11.04
CA THR A 85 -10.27 -9.55 9.83
C THR A 85 -8.90 -8.99 10.17
N ARG A 86 -7.85 -9.55 9.58
CA ARG A 86 -6.47 -9.09 9.75
C ARG A 86 -6.03 -8.33 8.51
N ILE A 87 -5.54 -7.11 8.72
CA ILE A 87 -5.00 -6.26 7.66
C ILE A 87 -3.51 -6.04 7.95
N TYR A 88 -2.65 -6.44 7.02
CA TYR A 88 -1.20 -6.44 7.20
C TYR A 88 -0.46 -6.33 5.87
N SER A 89 0.86 -6.12 5.90
CA SER A 89 1.72 -6.17 4.71
C SER A 89 2.59 -7.43 4.75
N CYS A 90 2.51 -8.23 3.69
CA CYS A 90 3.36 -9.39 3.52
C CYS A 90 3.74 -9.57 2.05
N GLY A 91 5.03 -9.86 1.79
CA GLY A 91 5.55 -10.09 0.44
C GLY A 91 5.40 -8.88 -0.50
N GLY A 92 5.42 -7.63 0.03
CA GLY A 92 5.30 -6.41 -0.76
C GLY A 92 3.85 -6.07 -1.17
N TYR A 93 2.87 -6.66 -0.52
CA TYR A 93 1.45 -6.42 -0.75
C TYR A 93 0.71 -6.13 0.55
N LEU A 94 -0.23 -5.17 0.49
CA LEU A 94 -1.28 -5.06 1.49
C LEU A 94 -2.20 -6.26 1.32
N ARG A 95 -2.47 -6.95 2.42
CA ARG A 95 -3.32 -8.15 2.44
C ARG A 95 -4.41 -8.02 3.48
N GLU A 96 -5.51 -8.69 3.20
CA GLU A 96 -6.63 -8.89 4.14
C GLU A 96 -6.89 -10.37 4.30
N LEU A 97 -6.98 -10.81 5.54
CA LEU A 97 -7.34 -12.18 5.90
C LEU A 97 -8.58 -12.15 6.79
N PHE A 98 -9.68 -12.66 6.28
CA PHE A 98 -10.90 -12.91 7.04
C PHE A 98 -10.94 -14.39 7.42
N SER A 99 -11.02 -14.68 8.72
CA SER A 99 -10.98 -16.05 9.22
C SER A 99 -11.72 -16.20 10.53
N ALA A 100 -12.16 -17.42 10.86
CA ALA A 100 -12.57 -17.73 12.24
C ALA A 100 -11.37 -17.58 13.18
N GLU A 101 -11.62 -17.28 14.46
CA GLU A 101 -10.57 -17.13 15.47
C GLU A 101 -9.71 -18.40 15.60
N THR A 102 -10.36 -19.55 15.50
CA THR A 102 -9.73 -20.86 15.63
C THR A 102 -9.18 -21.31 14.28
N GLY A 103 -7.95 -20.94 13.96
CA GLY A 103 -7.28 -21.39 12.74
C GLY A 103 -5.79 -21.02 12.77
N SER A 104 -4.96 -21.84 12.13
CA SER A 104 -3.55 -21.51 11.92
C SER A 104 -3.40 -21.01 10.50
N PHE A 105 -3.00 -19.75 10.36
CA PHE A 105 -2.84 -19.07 9.07
C PHE A 105 -1.45 -18.46 8.98
N SER A 106 -0.94 -18.35 7.77
CA SER A 106 0.33 -17.68 7.46
C SER A 106 0.09 -16.31 6.84
N GLY A 107 1.11 -15.48 6.80
CA GLY A 107 1.05 -14.17 6.16
C GLY A 107 0.75 -14.22 4.65
N GLU A 108 0.89 -15.39 4.01
CA GLU A 108 0.58 -15.56 2.58
C GLU A 108 -0.88 -15.93 2.30
N ASP A 109 -1.65 -16.34 3.30
CA ASP A 109 -3.03 -16.80 3.13
C ASP A 109 -4.03 -15.67 2.88
N GLY A 110 -3.69 -14.43 3.26
CA GLY A 110 -4.52 -13.26 3.01
C GLY A 110 -4.63 -12.89 1.53
N GLU A 111 -5.79 -12.35 1.16
CA GLU A 111 -6.02 -11.81 -0.19
C GLU A 111 -5.11 -10.60 -0.46
N LYS A 112 -4.47 -10.58 -1.62
CA LYS A 112 -3.65 -9.45 -2.08
C LYS A 112 -4.54 -8.32 -2.58
N LEU A 113 -4.53 -7.19 -1.91
CA LEU A 113 -5.34 -6.03 -2.29
C LEU A 113 -4.59 -5.09 -3.25
N LEU A 114 -3.40 -4.67 -2.86
CA LEU A 114 -2.57 -3.76 -3.65
C LEU A 114 -1.10 -3.89 -3.28
N LYS A 115 -0.21 -3.39 -4.14
CA LYS A 115 1.23 -3.36 -3.85
C LYS A 115 1.52 -2.32 -2.76
N LEU A 116 2.16 -2.77 -1.69
CA LEU A 116 2.61 -1.93 -0.59
C LEU A 116 3.87 -2.55 0.02
N PRO A 117 5.05 -1.93 -0.14
CA PRO A 117 6.33 -2.49 0.30
C PRO A 117 6.39 -2.78 1.80
N GLY A 118 5.72 -1.96 2.61
CA GLY A 118 5.66 -2.17 4.06
C GLY A 118 4.52 -1.40 4.71
N LEU A 119 3.98 -1.98 5.77
CA LEU A 119 2.96 -1.38 6.60
C LEU A 119 3.23 -1.78 8.05
N CYS A 120 3.27 -0.79 8.93
CA CYS A 120 3.45 -1.00 10.35
C CYS A 120 2.35 -0.29 11.10
N PHE A 121 1.72 -0.97 12.04
CA PHE A 121 0.71 -0.40 12.93
C PHE A 121 1.27 -0.25 14.34
N SER A 122 0.87 0.82 15.00
CA SER A 122 1.05 1.01 16.44
C SER A 122 -0.19 1.63 17.06
N MET A 123 -0.45 1.31 18.31
CA MET A 123 -1.57 1.85 19.07
C MET A 123 -1.05 2.37 20.40
N GLU A 124 -1.26 3.67 20.64
CA GLU A 124 -0.82 4.35 21.87
C GLU A 124 -1.91 5.32 22.33
N GLN A 125 -2.31 5.22 23.59
CA GLN A 125 -3.24 6.16 24.26
C GLN A 125 -4.55 6.44 23.46
N GLY A 126 -5.08 5.44 22.76
CA GLY A 126 -6.29 5.60 21.94
C GLY A 126 -6.04 6.07 20.51
N ASP A 127 -4.80 6.36 20.16
CA ASP A 127 -4.40 6.71 18.79
C ASP A 127 -3.87 5.47 18.06
N LEU A 128 -4.48 5.17 16.93
CA LEU A 128 -3.98 4.19 15.98
C LEU A 128 -3.12 4.90 14.94
N THR A 129 -1.89 4.47 14.79
CA THR A 129 -0.97 4.98 13.78
C THR A 129 -0.61 3.89 12.79
N ALA A 130 -0.69 4.19 11.49
CA ALA A 130 -0.21 3.35 10.41
C ALA A 130 0.91 4.05 9.64
N GLN A 131 2.04 3.38 9.49
CA GLN A 131 3.20 3.82 8.72
C GLN A 131 3.26 3.02 7.42
N LEU A 132 2.97 3.67 6.29
CA LEU A 132 3.02 3.07 4.97
C LEU A 132 4.38 3.37 4.35
N GLN A 133 5.15 2.35 4.03
CA GLN A 133 6.43 2.48 3.34
C GLN A 133 6.20 2.65 1.84
N LYS A 134 6.81 3.69 1.26
CA LYS A 134 6.82 3.95 -0.19
C LYS A 134 7.98 3.23 -0.87
N GLU A 135 7.88 3.06 -2.19
CA GLU A 135 8.97 2.44 -2.98
C GLU A 135 10.28 3.25 -2.91
N ASP A 136 10.20 4.57 -2.69
CA ASP A 136 11.38 5.44 -2.49
C ASP A 136 11.97 5.35 -1.07
N GLY A 137 11.47 4.46 -0.23
CA GLY A 137 11.90 4.25 1.16
C GLY A 137 11.35 5.27 2.16
N LYS A 138 10.58 6.26 1.73
CA LYS A 138 9.90 7.20 2.62
C LYS A 138 8.68 6.56 3.26
N PHE A 139 8.26 7.12 4.39
CA PHE A 139 7.06 6.69 5.09
C PHE A 139 5.97 7.75 4.97
N GLN A 140 4.75 7.29 4.78
CA GLN A 140 3.55 8.09 4.97
C GLN A 140 2.89 7.63 6.26
N VAL A 141 2.67 8.56 7.18
CA VAL A 141 2.05 8.29 8.48
C VAL A 141 0.59 8.71 8.42
N LEU A 142 -0.28 7.82 8.87
CA LEU A 142 -1.70 8.07 9.08
C LEU A 142 -1.99 7.85 10.54
N THR A 143 -2.74 8.76 11.17
CA THR A 143 -3.13 8.64 12.59
C THR A 143 -4.64 8.83 12.71
N TRP A 144 -5.27 7.96 13.48
CA TRP A 144 -6.69 8.02 13.80
C TRP A 144 -6.87 8.00 15.32
N HIS A 145 -7.66 8.91 15.83
CA HIS A 145 -8.09 8.91 17.21
C HIS A 145 -9.33 8.02 17.36
N LEU A 146 -9.21 6.95 18.14
CA LEU A 146 -10.26 5.96 18.29
C LEU A 146 -11.20 6.35 19.44
N ARG A 147 -12.49 6.27 19.20
CA ARG A 147 -13.53 6.54 20.22
C ARG A 147 -13.60 5.45 21.26
N SER A 148 -13.20 4.21 20.91
CA SER A 148 -13.16 3.07 21.82
C SER A 148 -12.09 3.17 22.91
N GLY A 149 -11.19 4.16 22.84
CA GLY A 149 -10.18 4.44 23.89
C GLY A 149 -10.64 5.39 24.98
N GLU A 150 -11.79 6.04 24.85
CA GLU A 150 -12.37 6.86 25.92
C GLU A 150 -13.16 5.95 26.87
N GLU A 151 -12.61 5.70 28.08
CA GLU A 151 -13.40 5.17 29.19
C GLU A 151 -14.61 6.09 29.40
N ARG A 152 -15.79 5.55 29.16
CA ARG A 152 -17.03 6.26 29.56
C ARG A 152 -17.04 6.38 31.08
N PRO A 153 -17.27 7.59 31.65
CA PRO A 153 -17.43 7.80 33.07
C PRO A 153 -18.64 7.07 33.64
#